data_cedc9206c92cafeba81e1f7bbe2e0cb0
#
_entry.id   cedc9206c92cafeba81e1f7bbe2e0cb0
#
_cell.length_a   1.000
_cell.length_b   1.000
_cell.length_c   1.000
_cell.angle_alpha   90.00
_cell.angle_beta   90.00
_cell.angle_gamma   90.00
#
_symmetry.space_group_name_H-M   'P 1'
#
loop_
_entity.id
_entity.type
_entity.pdbx_description
1 polymer ?
#
loop_
_entity_poly.entity_id
_entity_poly.type
_entity_poly.pdbx_seq_one_letter_code
_entity_poly.pdbx_strand_id
1 'polypeptide(L)'
;MNKITYITLILLALASATTVAQSRKDSLTTKVVDVVKSYAPTIADADKKREDAKIKDSLTVKKKKINYTIYSVPVASTFVPDKGRAAAVKQKVVREDYQDSYIAGGLGMLNTFYADANLNYHVNDNGRASFLLNHLSSSDDADEVVPDMNYSNSSAELRYDYQSQDVLWGLNADVARRLHNWYGIRKNTFTDADLRGKVDEVNQIYFDYGLGGYLQWTNPYFKGIDFAIRGLSDHFQSKETNVKAQPSFEVPLTDEQKINANVLVDYYEGSFTRKDNLINDISNRWMLFGVNPSYQLVIDNLNVKLGVSLMYADANKSVDNKFKAYPDVEASYNLTDSAILHAGVRGGLQQNTVEKLTKANPYLAPMQEIKPTNVQVDGFVGVNGKVGSDLQYRVKGSYRQYKEMPLFTTNSERPQLGVEALPYQYYNSFNLLYDEVSDFEFLAGIGGNLKDIVTFNFTGQYNNYKARTQRDKTAWNLPNVRVSLYTDFKILPNLFTGIDLFYTGTREDLDYQIGSTVPEKISLGGYLDLNFHIDYTFNKNWQVFLKANNLTGQRHENWVYYPSQSIQAFAGIKYIFKLGE
;
A
#
# COMPACT_ATOMS: atom_id res chain seq x y z
N MET A 1 13.65 35.95 23.64
CA MET A 1 13.87 35.88 22.19
C MET A 1 12.53 35.76 21.50
N ASN A 2 12.28 36.53 20.45
CA ASN A 2 10.96 36.56 19.79
C ASN A 2 10.71 35.23 19.02
N LYS A 3 9.44 34.76 19.01
CA LYS A 3 8.99 33.52 18.30
C LYS A 3 9.49 33.47 16.84
N ILE A 4 9.61 34.62 16.19
CA ILE A 4 10.17 34.78 14.83
C ILE A 4 11.66 34.38 14.77
N THR A 5 12.43 34.63 15.82
CA THR A 5 13.87 34.30 15.89
C THR A 5 14.11 32.77 15.91
N TYR A 6 13.22 32.00 16.54
CA TYR A 6 13.30 30.53 16.54
C TYR A 6 12.97 29.96 15.16
N ILE A 7 11.94 30.49 14.49
CA ILE A 7 11.55 30.06 13.13
C ILE A 7 12.70 30.38 12.15
N THR A 8 13.34 31.54 12.27
CA THR A 8 14.48 31.91 11.42
C THR A 8 15.70 31.03 11.68
N LEU A 9 15.97 30.66 12.94
CA LEU A 9 17.06 29.75 13.31
C LEU A 9 16.82 28.32 12.81
N ILE A 10 15.58 27.84 12.87
CA ILE A 10 15.22 26.52 12.35
C ILE A 10 15.31 26.50 10.82
N LEU A 11 14.85 27.55 10.14
CA LEU A 11 14.99 27.70 8.69
C LEU A 11 16.48 27.81 8.25
N LEU A 12 17.31 28.50 9.03
CA LEU A 12 18.75 28.55 8.79
C LEU A 12 19.45 27.21 9.04
N ALA A 13 19.03 26.45 10.06
CA ALA A 13 19.55 25.10 10.33
C ALA A 13 19.15 24.12 9.22
N LEU A 14 17.95 24.23 8.67
CA LEU A 14 17.51 23.45 7.51
C LEU A 14 18.28 23.86 6.24
N ALA A 15 18.58 25.12 6.03
CA ALA A 15 19.38 25.61 4.90
C ALA A 15 20.86 25.19 5.00
N SER A 16 21.44 25.09 6.20
CA SER A 16 22.81 24.65 6.40
C SER A 16 22.98 23.13 6.22
N ALA A 17 21.93 22.33 6.47
CA ALA A 17 21.97 20.88 6.22
C ALA A 17 22.04 20.57 4.70
N THR A 18 21.57 21.46 3.85
CA THR A 18 21.65 21.27 2.39
C THR A 18 23.01 21.58 1.78
N THR A 19 23.86 22.38 2.44
CA THR A 19 25.16 22.77 1.91
C THR A 19 26.26 21.73 2.16
N VAL A 20 26.11 20.82 3.13
CA VAL A 20 27.06 19.72 3.38
C VAL A 20 26.82 18.53 2.44
N ALA A 21 25.68 18.44 1.80
CA ALA A 21 25.32 17.37 0.87
C ALA A 21 25.95 17.51 -0.54
N GLN A 22 26.65 18.62 -0.84
CA GLN A 22 27.20 18.90 -2.18
C GLN A 22 28.59 18.34 -2.45
N SER A 23 29.24 17.65 -1.51
CA SER A 23 30.59 17.13 -1.69
C SER A 23 30.60 15.63 -1.50
N ARG A 24 30.19 14.90 -2.49
CA ARG A 24 30.54 13.59 -3.04
C ARG A 24 29.32 12.84 -3.55
N LYS A 25 29.44 12.43 -4.79
CA LYS A 25 28.56 11.53 -5.51
C LYS A 25 28.27 10.29 -4.68
N ASP A 26 27.05 10.11 -4.20
CA ASP A 26 26.30 8.86 -4.14
C ASP A 26 24.98 9.07 -3.41
N SER A 27 24.03 8.58 -3.94
CA SER A 27 22.59 8.78 -4.02
C SER A 27 21.73 7.86 -3.16
N LEU A 28 20.43 7.98 -3.16
CA LEU A 28 19.46 7.51 -2.26
C LEU A 28 18.03 7.37 -2.54
N THR A 29 17.17 6.79 -1.79
CA THR A 29 15.84 6.37 -2.08
C THR A 29 14.75 6.64 -1.08
N THR A 30 13.50 6.52 -1.47
CA THR A 30 12.29 6.86 -0.78
C THR A 30 11.38 5.72 -0.42
N LYS A 31 10.53 5.93 0.57
CA LYS A 31 9.31 5.20 0.82
C LYS A 31 8.15 5.80 0.03
N VAL A 32 7.84 5.24 -1.12
CA VAL A 32 6.46 5.20 -1.54
C VAL A 32 5.80 4.18 -0.62
N VAL A 33 4.99 4.65 0.30
CA VAL A 33 3.88 3.81 0.73
C VAL A 33 2.96 3.86 -0.47
N ASP A 34 3.21 2.94 -1.40
CA ASP A 34 2.22 2.59 -2.38
C ASP A 34 1.09 1.92 -1.60
N VAL A 35 0.17 2.76 -1.11
CA VAL A 35 -1.14 2.31 -0.69
C VAL A 35 -1.98 2.22 -1.98
N VAL A 36 -1.44 1.53 -2.96
CA VAL A 36 -2.23 0.81 -3.91
C VAL A 36 -2.35 -0.61 -3.35
N LYS A 37 -3.01 -0.72 -2.21
CA LYS A 37 -3.87 -1.86 -2.05
C LYS A 37 -4.84 -1.70 -3.21
N SER A 38 -4.85 -2.64 -4.13
CA SER A 38 -6.04 -2.87 -4.92
C SER A 38 -7.17 -2.95 -3.90
N TYR A 39 -7.90 -1.87 -3.77
CA TYR A 39 -9.07 -1.83 -2.92
C TYR A 39 -10.06 -2.74 -3.62
N ALA A 40 -10.10 -3.98 -3.16
CA ALA A 40 -11.35 -4.69 -3.22
C ALA A 40 -12.21 -3.93 -2.21
N PRO A 41 -13.26 -3.20 -2.64
CA PRO A 41 -14.13 -2.52 -1.71
C PRO A 41 -14.73 -3.58 -0.80
N THR A 42 -14.16 -3.73 0.37
CA THR A 42 -14.83 -4.46 1.41
C THR A 42 -15.96 -3.55 1.85
N ILE A 43 -17.19 -3.99 1.63
CA ILE A 43 -18.43 -3.38 2.14
C ILE A 43 -18.41 -3.32 3.68
N ALA A 44 -17.30 -3.63 4.28
CA ALA A 44 -17.04 -3.61 5.70
C ALA A 44 -17.21 -2.22 6.36
N ASP A 45 -17.22 -1.16 5.59
CA ASP A 45 -17.48 0.19 6.08
C ASP A 45 -18.96 0.54 6.08
N ALA A 46 -19.82 -0.44 5.80
CA ALA A 46 -21.25 -0.24 5.79
C ALA A 46 -21.82 -0.33 7.21
N ASP A 47 -22.65 0.58 7.48
CA ASP A 47 -23.89 0.49 8.20
C ASP A 47 -23.86 0.30 9.71
N LYS A 48 -23.71 1.43 10.38
CA LYS A 48 -24.25 1.55 11.73
C LYS A 48 -25.79 1.60 11.65
N LYS A 49 -26.42 0.44 11.72
CA LYS A 49 -27.88 0.33 11.85
C LYS A 49 -28.34 1.00 13.13
N ARG A 50 -29.05 2.09 13.04
CA ARG A 50 -29.78 2.67 14.17
C ARG A 50 -31.08 1.90 14.34
N GLU A 51 -31.18 1.05 15.33
CA GLU A 51 -32.46 0.60 15.84
C GLU A 51 -32.94 1.60 16.89
N ASP A 52 -34.03 2.30 16.59
CA ASP A 52 -34.76 3.05 17.62
C ASP A 52 -35.47 2.06 18.53
N ALA A 53 -34.89 1.83 19.71
CA ALA A 53 -35.58 1.09 20.74
C ALA A 53 -36.86 1.84 21.14
N LYS A 54 -38.01 1.31 20.84
CA LYS A 54 -39.30 1.81 21.30
C LYS A 54 -39.45 1.46 22.78
N ILE A 55 -38.85 2.25 23.66
CA ILE A 55 -39.17 2.20 25.07
C ILE A 55 -40.35 3.11 25.29
N LYS A 56 -41.50 2.53 25.65
CA LYS A 56 -42.63 3.26 26.18
C LYS A 56 -42.31 3.52 27.67
N ASP A 57 -41.71 4.64 27.95
CA ASP A 57 -41.65 5.14 29.33
C ASP A 57 -41.98 6.62 29.39
N SER A 58 -42.80 6.97 30.36
CA SER A 58 -43.50 8.27 30.50
C SER A 58 -42.67 9.33 31.23
N LEU A 59 -41.35 9.31 31.09
CA LEU A 59 -40.50 10.35 31.67
C LEU A 59 -39.86 11.18 30.56
N THR A 60 -40.19 12.44 30.49
CA THR A 60 -39.63 13.44 29.59
C THR A 60 -38.18 13.76 30.00
N VAL A 61 -37.24 12.93 29.56
CA VAL A 61 -35.82 13.24 29.65
C VAL A 61 -35.42 13.99 28.40
N LYS A 62 -34.95 15.22 28.53
CA LYS A 62 -34.37 15.99 27.41
C LYS A 62 -33.18 15.23 26.85
N LYS A 63 -33.35 14.64 25.68
CA LYS A 63 -32.27 13.96 24.95
C LYS A 63 -31.22 14.98 24.53
N LYS A 64 -29.99 14.81 25.04
CA LYS A 64 -28.82 15.56 24.55
C LYS A 64 -28.38 14.90 23.26
N LYS A 65 -28.37 15.64 22.16
CA LYS A 65 -27.93 15.14 20.85
C LYS A 65 -26.43 14.88 20.93
N ILE A 66 -26.00 13.63 20.91
CA ILE A 66 -24.60 13.26 20.82
C ILE A 66 -24.34 12.94 19.35
N ASN A 67 -23.54 13.77 18.71
CA ASN A 67 -23.12 13.52 17.32
C ASN A 67 -21.90 12.59 17.37
N TYR A 68 -22.02 11.41 16.80
CA TYR A 68 -20.91 10.51 16.59
C TYR A 68 -20.42 10.67 15.16
N THR A 69 -19.15 10.91 14.99
CA THR A 69 -18.50 10.91 13.69
C THR A 69 -17.70 9.62 13.57
N ILE A 70 -18.11 8.72 12.68
CA ILE A 70 -17.35 7.50 12.39
C ILE A 70 -16.44 7.84 11.22
N TYR A 71 -15.14 7.72 11.45
CA TYR A 71 -14.13 7.87 10.40
C TYR A 71 -13.74 6.49 9.91
N SER A 72 -14.19 6.12 8.72
CA SER A 72 -13.83 4.88 8.02
C SER A 72 -12.79 5.12 6.93
N VAL A 73 -11.86 6.03 7.15
CA VAL A 73 -10.72 6.20 6.25
C VAL A 73 -9.50 5.59 6.93
N PRO A 74 -8.80 4.64 6.32
CA PRO A 74 -7.48 4.28 6.80
C PRO A 74 -6.57 5.49 6.58
N VAL A 75 -6.57 6.39 7.56
CA VAL A 75 -5.67 7.53 7.55
C VAL A 75 -4.28 6.99 7.79
N ALA A 76 -3.42 7.13 6.81
CA ALA A 76 -1.99 7.11 7.07
C ALA A 76 -1.76 8.06 8.26
N SER A 77 -1.14 7.54 9.30
CA SER A 77 -0.89 8.19 10.58
C SER A 77 -0.80 9.71 10.47
N THR A 78 -1.90 10.40 10.73
CA THR A 78 -1.85 11.83 11.01
C THR A 78 -1.47 11.96 12.46
N PHE A 79 -0.22 12.32 12.71
CA PHE A 79 0.19 12.79 14.01
C PHE A 79 -0.68 14.01 14.37
N VAL A 80 -1.60 13.83 15.31
CA VAL A 80 -2.32 14.94 15.95
C VAL A 80 -1.54 15.28 17.20
N PRO A 81 -0.90 16.45 17.28
CA PRO A 81 -0.24 16.86 18.52
C PRO A 81 -1.28 16.94 19.64
N ASP A 82 -1.06 16.18 20.71
CA ASP A 82 -1.85 16.33 21.92
C ASP A 82 -1.69 17.76 22.46
N LYS A 83 -2.80 18.46 22.66
CA LYS A 83 -2.75 19.75 23.34
C LYS A 83 -2.32 19.49 24.78
N GLY A 84 -1.04 19.74 25.05
CA GLY A 84 -0.47 19.55 26.38
C GLY A 84 -1.22 20.34 27.45
N ARG A 85 -1.95 19.60 28.27
CA ARG A 85 -2.11 19.77 29.71
C ARG A 85 -2.51 18.43 30.25
N ALA A 86 -1.60 17.84 31.00
CA ALA A 86 -1.85 16.64 31.78
C ALA A 86 -2.88 16.92 32.88
N ALA A 87 -4.15 16.82 32.53
CA ALA A 87 -5.10 16.32 33.49
C ALA A 87 -5.17 14.82 33.17
N ALA A 88 -4.81 13.98 34.15
CA ALA A 88 -5.05 12.55 34.09
C ALA A 88 -6.57 12.31 34.10
N VAL A 89 -7.22 12.63 33.00
CA VAL A 89 -8.57 12.18 32.75
C VAL A 89 -8.40 10.73 32.39
N LYS A 90 -8.82 9.84 33.29
CA LYS A 90 -9.08 8.45 32.94
C LYS A 90 -10.09 8.47 31.81
N GLN A 91 -9.59 8.52 30.56
CA GLN A 91 -10.43 8.36 29.39
C GLN A 91 -11.06 6.98 29.52
N LYS A 92 -12.37 6.96 29.71
CA LYS A 92 -13.14 5.74 29.54
C LYS A 92 -12.88 5.33 28.09
N VAL A 93 -12.20 4.21 27.90
CA VAL A 93 -11.97 3.65 26.56
C VAL A 93 -13.36 3.51 25.94
N VAL A 94 -13.64 4.36 24.96
CA VAL A 94 -14.88 4.24 24.18
C VAL A 94 -14.66 3.01 23.31
N ARG A 95 -15.27 1.90 23.72
CA ARG A 95 -15.30 0.71 22.88
C ARG A 95 -16.13 1.06 21.64
N GLU A 96 -15.49 1.05 20.49
CA GLU A 96 -16.24 1.08 19.25
C GLU A 96 -17.01 -0.23 19.14
N ASP A 97 -18.32 -0.14 18.89
CA ASP A 97 -19.12 -1.31 18.54
C ASP A 97 -18.60 -1.88 17.23
N TYR A 98 -18.10 -3.11 17.30
CA TYR A 98 -17.51 -3.77 16.16
C TYR A 98 -18.58 -4.14 15.14
N GLN A 99 -18.14 -4.11 13.87
CA GLN A 99 -18.98 -4.51 12.75
C GLN A 99 -19.53 -5.93 12.95
N ASP A 100 -20.77 -6.12 12.53
CA ASP A 100 -21.39 -7.44 12.47
C ASP A 100 -20.56 -8.37 11.59
N SER A 101 -20.55 -9.65 11.92
CA SER A 101 -19.95 -10.66 11.06
C SER A 101 -20.78 -10.84 9.78
N TYR A 102 -20.12 -11.16 8.69
CA TYR A 102 -20.84 -11.48 7.45
C TYR A 102 -20.11 -12.52 6.60
N ILE A 103 -20.88 -13.14 5.74
CA ILE A 103 -20.42 -13.94 4.61
C ILE A 103 -21.13 -13.46 3.35
N ALA A 104 -20.43 -13.40 2.24
CA ALA A 104 -20.94 -12.95 0.95
C ALA A 104 -20.46 -13.86 -0.17
N GLY A 105 -21.30 -14.07 -1.18
CA GLY A 105 -20.94 -14.80 -2.39
C GLY A 105 -21.64 -14.21 -3.60
N GLY A 106 -20.98 -14.24 -4.75
CA GLY A 106 -21.49 -13.69 -5.99
C GLY A 106 -20.93 -14.36 -7.23
N LEU A 107 -21.68 -14.24 -8.32
CA LEU A 107 -21.34 -14.75 -9.64
C LEU A 107 -21.57 -13.67 -10.69
N GLY A 108 -20.86 -13.72 -11.78
CA GLY A 108 -21.01 -12.69 -12.81
C GLY A 108 -20.45 -13.02 -14.18
N MET A 109 -20.38 -11.97 -14.98
CA MET A 109 -19.78 -12.01 -16.32
C MET A 109 -18.32 -12.42 -16.26
N LEU A 110 -17.74 -12.84 -17.37
CA LEU A 110 -16.34 -13.26 -17.48
C LEU A 110 -16.01 -14.39 -16.49
N ASN A 111 -16.95 -15.33 -16.27
CA ASN A 111 -16.82 -16.41 -15.30
C ASN A 111 -16.40 -15.92 -13.90
N THR A 112 -16.84 -14.72 -13.52
CA THR A 112 -16.48 -14.13 -12.23
C THR A 112 -17.09 -14.94 -11.10
N PHE A 113 -16.25 -15.33 -10.15
CA PHE A 113 -16.65 -15.88 -8.85
C PHE A 113 -16.09 -14.99 -7.75
N TYR A 114 -16.97 -14.59 -6.83
CA TYR A 114 -16.67 -13.75 -5.69
C TYR A 114 -17.10 -14.42 -4.40
N ALA A 115 -16.23 -14.44 -3.40
CA ALA A 115 -16.57 -14.83 -2.03
C ALA A 115 -15.82 -13.94 -1.04
N ASP A 116 -16.51 -13.50 -0.01
CA ASP A 116 -15.96 -12.62 1.02
C ASP A 116 -16.59 -12.97 2.38
N ALA A 117 -15.78 -13.02 3.43
CA ALA A 117 -16.26 -13.23 4.78
C ALA A 117 -15.45 -12.42 5.77
N ASN A 118 -16.12 -11.84 6.73
CA ASN A 118 -15.53 -11.17 7.87
C ASN A 118 -16.26 -11.66 9.13
N LEU A 119 -15.57 -12.45 9.92
CA LEU A 119 -16.10 -13.04 11.15
C LEU A 119 -15.40 -12.40 12.34
N ASN A 120 -16.17 -11.78 13.22
CA ASN A 120 -15.68 -11.12 14.42
C ASN A 120 -16.26 -11.79 15.66
N TYR A 121 -15.40 -12.20 16.57
CA TYR A 121 -15.78 -12.87 17.81
C TYR A 121 -15.11 -12.21 19.02
N HIS A 122 -15.90 -11.84 20.01
CA HIS A 122 -15.41 -11.35 21.29
C HIS A 122 -15.03 -12.54 22.17
N VAL A 123 -13.73 -12.77 22.34
CA VAL A 123 -13.23 -13.87 23.19
C VAL A 123 -13.48 -13.57 24.68
N ASN A 124 -13.28 -12.30 25.04
CA ASN A 124 -13.56 -11.75 26.36
C ASN A 124 -13.65 -10.23 26.30
N ASP A 125 -13.83 -9.57 27.43
CA ASP A 125 -13.95 -8.11 27.50
C ASP A 125 -12.79 -7.31 26.89
N ASN A 126 -11.62 -7.90 26.79
CA ASN A 126 -10.40 -7.24 26.33
C ASN A 126 -9.86 -7.84 25.01
N GLY A 127 -10.34 -9.00 24.61
CA GLY A 127 -9.81 -9.78 23.50
C GLY A 127 -10.83 -10.02 22.40
N ARG A 128 -10.39 -9.82 21.16
CA ARG A 128 -11.18 -10.07 19.95
C ARG A 128 -10.40 -10.92 18.95
N ALA A 129 -11.07 -11.91 18.41
CA ALA A 129 -10.60 -12.67 17.26
C ALA A 129 -11.38 -12.26 16.01
N SER A 130 -10.69 -12.16 14.87
CA SER A 130 -11.29 -11.87 13.58
C SER A 130 -10.74 -12.85 12.55
N PHE A 131 -11.61 -13.32 11.67
CA PHE A 131 -11.25 -14.12 10.50
C PHE A 131 -11.78 -13.43 9.25
N LEU A 132 -10.87 -13.18 8.30
CA LEU A 132 -11.18 -12.58 7.02
C LEU A 132 -10.89 -13.61 5.92
N LEU A 133 -11.77 -13.70 4.94
CA LEU A 133 -11.56 -14.50 3.73
C LEU A 133 -12.01 -13.68 2.55
N ASN A 134 -11.20 -13.66 1.51
CA ASN A 134 -11.53 -13.02 0.23
C ASN A 134 -11.16 -13.92 -0.93
N HIS A 135 -12.03 -13.99 -1.92
CA HIS A 135 -11.77 -14.65 -3.19
C HIS A 135 -12.40 -13.88 -4.33
N LEU A 136 -11.62 -13.66 -5.38
CA LEU A 136 -12.09 -13.12 -6.64
C LEU A 136 -11.35 -13.82 -7.78
N SER A 137 -12.11 -14.39 -8.69
CA SER A 137 -11.57 -14.97 -9.93
C SER A 137 -12.38 -14.53 -11.12
N SER A 138 -11.72 -14.47 -12.28
CA SER A 138 -12.35 -14.13 -13.55
C SER A 138 -11.54 -14.68 -14.71
N SER A 139 -12.20 -14.85 -15.85
CA SER A 139 -11.60 -15.30 -17.11
C SER A 139 -12.21 -14.48 -18.25
N ASP A 140 -11.37 -13.87 -19.05
CA ASP A 140 -11.75 -13.13 -20.25
C ASP A 140 -10.80 -13.49 -21.40
N ASP A 141 -11.17 -13.20 -22.62
CA ASP A 141 -10.33 -13.32 -23.80
C ASP A 141 -10.18 -11.96 -24.49
N ALA A 142 -9.10 -11.77 -25.22
CA ALA A 142 -8.88 -10.59 -26.04
C ALA A 142 -8.32 -10.97 -27.39
N ASP A 143 -8.78 -10.28 -28.42
CA ASP A 143 -8.34 -10.54 -29.80
C ASP A 143 -6.84 -10.25 -30.04
N GLU A 144 -6.23 -9.43 -29.20
CA GLU A 144 -4.84 -8.96 -29.31
C GLU A 144 -3.81 -9.97 -28.80
N VAL A 145 -4.20 -10.86 -27.89
CA VAL A 145 -3.32 -11.82 -27.22
C VAL A 145 -3.77 -13.26 -27.46
N VAL A 146 -2.86 -14.21 -27.25
CA VAL A 146 -3.12 -15.64 -27.53
C VAL A 146 -3.77 -16.34 -26.33
N PRO A 147 -3.20 -16.26 -25.08
CA PRO A 147 -3.79 -16.94 -23.92
C PRO A 147 -4.94 -16.12 -23.33
N ASP A 148 -5.85 -16.84 -22.65
CA ASP A 148 -6.92 -16.23 -21.87
C ASP A 148 -6.38 -15.38 -20.72
N MET A 149 -7.09 -14.30 -20.40
CA MET A 149 -6.76 -13.40 -19.32
C MET A 149 -7.34 -13.89 -17.98
N ASN A 150 -6.81 -15.01 -17.50
CA ASN A 150 -7.29 -15.63 -16.28
C ASN A 150 -6.58 -15.11 -15.04
N TYR A 151 -7.33 -14.81 -13.99
CA TYR A 151 -6.78 -14.62 -12.66
C TYR A 151 -7.66 -15.29 -11.59
N SER A 152 -7.02 -15.65 -10.47
CA SER A 152 -7.71 -16.19 -9.30
C SER A 152 -6.93 -15.81 -8.05
N ASN A 153 -7.48 -14.92 -7.26
CA ASN A 153 -6.88 -14.42 -6.03
C ASN A 153 -7.71 -14.84 -4.83
N SER A 154 -7.09 -15.54 -3.89
CA SER A 154 -7.71 -15.96 -2.64
C SER A 154 -6.81 -15.55 -1.48
N SER A 155 -7.39 -15.05 -0.40
CA SER A 155 -6.66 -14.77 0.83
C SER A 155 -7.48 -15.12 2.05
N ALA A 156 -6.79 -15.53 3.11
CA ALA A 156 -7.37 -15.70 4.43
C ALA A 156 -6.45 -15.10 5.47
N GLU A 157 -7.03 -14.39 6.45
CA GLU A 157 -6.32 -13.80 7.58
C GLU A 157 -7.04 -14.16 8.87
N LEU A 158 -6.28 -14.60 9.86
CA LEU A 158 -6.71 -14.78 11.24
C LEU A 158 -6.01 -13.72 12.08
N ARG A 159 -6.77 -12.99 12.88
CA ARG A 159 -6.26 -11.93 13.73
C ARG A 159 -6.81 -12.05 15.14
N TYR A 160 -5.96 -11.75 16.12
CA TYR A 160 -6.35 -11.60 17.51
C TYR A 160 -5.79 -10.30 18.06
N ASP A 161 -6.65 -9.45 18.60
CA ASP A 161 -6.29 -8.19 19.23
C ASP A 161 -6.72 -8.23 20.71
N TYR A 162 -5.83 -7.78 21.59
CA TYR A 162 -6.08 -7.64 23.03
C TYR A 162 -5.77 -6.23 23.48
N GLN A 163 -6.68 -5.62 24.19
CA GLN A 163 -6.54 -4.26 24.72
C GLN A 163 -6.90 -4.21 26.20
N SER A 164 -5.96 -3.78 27.02
CA SER A 164 -6.17 -3.44 28.43
C SER A 164 -5.83 -1.96 28.68
N GLN A 165 -5.82 -1.54 29.94
CA GLN A 165 -5.41 -0.16 30.28
C GLN A 165 -3.93 0.09 30.03
N ASP A 166 -3.09 -0.91 30.18
CA ASP A 166 -1.63 -0.77 30.16
C ASP A 166 -0.98 -1.41 28.94
N VAL A 167 -1.67 -2.32 28.26
CA VAL A 167 -1.09 -3.12 27.17
C VAL A 167 -2.09 -3.24 26.03
N LEU A 168 -1.62 -2.97 24.82
CA LEU A 168 -2.29 -3.27 23.57
C LEU A 168 -1.39 -4.20 22.76
N TRP A 169 -1.86 -5.39 22.40
CA TRP A 169 -1.13 -6.29 21.53
C TRP A 169 -2.04 -7.02 20.57
N GLY A 170 -1.49 -7.42 19.45
CA GLY A 170 -2.19 -8.22 18.47
C GLY A 170 -1.25 -9.15 17.72
N LEU A 171 -1.84 -10.24 17.24
CA LEU A 171 -1.20 -11.22 16.38
C LEU A 171 -2.07 -11.41 15.14
N ASN A 172 -1.44 -11.55 13.98
CA ASN A 172 -2.11 -11.93 12.76
C ASN A 172 -1.33 -13.00 12.01
N ALA A 173 -2.06 -13.91 11.38
CA ALA A 173 -1.53 -14.90 10.46
C ALA A 173 -2.33 -14.84 9.17
N ASP A 174 -1.65 -14.76 8.03
CA ASP A 174 -2.28 -14.64 6.73
C ASP A 174 -1.66 -15.59 5.70
N VAL A 175 -2.51 -16.03 4.77
CA VAL A 175 -2.11 -16.78 3.59
C VAL A 175 -2.84 -16.22 2.37
N ALA A 176 -2.17 -16.17 1.24
CA ALA A 176 -2.79 -15.81 -0.02
C ALA A 176 -2.27 -16.68 -1.17
N ARG A 177 -3.18 -17.04 -2.08
CA ARG A 177 -2.87 -17.66 -3.35
C ARG A 177 -3.28 -16.72 -4.47
N ARG A 178 -2.32 -16.34 -5.31
CA ARG A 178 -2.53 -15.46 -6.46
C ARG A 178 -2.14 -16.19 -7.72
N LEU A 179 -3.10 -16.44 -8.60
CA LEU A 179 -2.89 -17.03 -9.93
C LEU A 179 -3.10 -15.94 -10.98
N HIS A 180 -2.16 -15.82 -11.87
CA HIS A 180 -2.23 -14.94 -13.03
C HIS A 180 -1.67 -15.66 -14.26
N ASN A 181 -2.41 -15.63 -15.38
CA ASN A 181 -1.83 -16.02 -16.66
C ASN A 181 -0.88 -14.94 -17.14
N TRP A 182 0.27 -15.34 -17.69
CA TRP A 182 1.17 -14.44 -18.42
C TRP A 182 0.71 -14.31 -19.88
N TYR A 183 -0.48 -13.77 -20.07
CA TYR A 183 -1.17 -13.70 -21.35
C TYR A 183 -0.62 -12.64 -22.32
N GLY A 184 0.38 -11.84 -21.95
CA GLY A 184 0.98 -10.81 -22.81
C GLY A 184 1.71 -11.32 -24.05
N ILE A 185 1.18 -12.35 -24.69
CA ILE A 185 1.72 -12.97 -25.91
C ILE A 185 0.86 -12.51 -27.07
N ARG A 186 1.39 -11.60 -27.90
CA ARG A 186 0.67 -11.06 -29.05
C ARG A 186 0.42 -12.11 -30.13
N LYS A 187 -0.76 -12.10 -30.72
CA LYS A 187 -1.04 -12.85 -31.95
C LYS A 187 -0.04 -12.40 -33.04
N ASN A 188 0.40 -13.34 -33.88
CA ASN A 188 1.35 -13.12 -34.97
C ASN A 188 2.79 -12.75 -34.56
N THR A 189 3.14 -12.78 -33.29
CA THR A 189 4.53 -12.56 -32.82
C THR A 189 5.35 -13.84 -32.94
N PHE A 190 4.73 -15.00 -32.65
CA PHE A 190 5.36 -16.31 -32.71
C PHE A 190 4.61 -17.22 -33.68
N THR A 191 5.30 -18.22 -34.24
CA THR A 191 4.65 -19.21 -35.06
C THR A 191 3.81 -20.18 -34.25
N ASP A 192 2.78 -20.79 -34.85
CA ASP A 192 1.99 -21.83 -34.15
C ASP A 192 2.85 -22.99 -33.63
N ALA A 193 4.00 -23.26 -34.26
CA ALA A 193 4.95 -24.29 -33.82
C ALA A 193 5.65 -23.88 -32.51
N ASP A 194 5.92 -22.58 -32.31
CA ASP A 194 6.54 -22.05 -31.09
C ASP A 194 5.57 -22.07 -29.90
N LEU A 195 4.27 -21.94 -30.17
CA LEU A 195 3.20 -21.86 -29.17
C LEU A 195 2.51 -23.18 -28.86
N ARG A 196 2.63 -24.20 -29.76
CA ARG A 196 1.95 -25.48 -29.60
C ARG A 196 2.27 -26.18 -28.28
N GLY A 197 1.23 -26.45 -27.50
CA GLY A 197 1.31 -27.18 -26.22
C GLY A 197 1.84 -26.37 -25.06
N LYS A 198 2.05 -25.03 -25.21
CA LYS A 198 2.63 -24.18 -24.16
C LYS A 198 1.74 -23.02 -23.72
N VAL A 199 0.72 -22.70 -24.48
CA VAL A 199 -0.18 -21.59 -24.20
C VAL A 199 -0.98 -21.83 -22.90
N ASP A 200 -1.30 -23.09 -22.59
CA ASP A 200 -2.01 -23.45 -21.36
C ASP A 200 -1.11 -23.47 -20.12
N GLU A 201 0.22 -23.43 -20.30
CA GLU A 201 1.22 -23.50 -19.21
C GLU A 201 1.78 -22.14 -18.79
N VAL A 202 1.23 -21.02 -19.29
CA VAL A 202 1.69 -19.66 -18.95
C VAL A 202 1.20 -19.16 -17.59
N ASN A 203 0.70 -20.04 -16.76
CA ASN A 203 0.21 -19.71 -15.43
C ASN A 203 1.35 -19.47 -14.44
N GLN A 204 1.27 -18.36 -13.71
CA GLN A 204 2.06 -18.13 -12.51
C GLN A 204 1.18 -18.18 -11.28
N ILE A 205 1.63 -18.92 -10.28
CA ILE A 205 0.96 -19.04 -8.99
C ILE A 205 1.92 -18.61 -7.90
N TYR A 206 1.50 -17.63 -7.12
CA TYR A 206 2.20 -17.21 -5.91
C TYR A 206 1.45 -17.67 -4.68
N PHE A 207 2.18 -18.19 -3.70
CA PHE A 207 1.70 -18.45 -2.35
C PHE A 207 2.42 -17.50 -1.41
N ASP A 208 1.69 -16.53 -0.88
CA ASP A 208 2.16 -15.63 0.15
C ASP A 208 1.68 -16.15 1.51
N TYR A 209 2.53 -16.08 2.53
CA TYR A 209 2.15 -16.43 3.89
C TYR A 209 2.85 -15.52 4.89
N GLY A 210 2.19 -15.21 5.98
CA GLY A 210 2.69 -14.27 6.94
C GLY A 210 2.27 -14.56 8.36
N LEU A 211 3.14 -14.14 9.28
CA LEU A 211 2.85 -14.02 10.70
C LEU A 211 3.33 -12.65 11.13
N GLY A 212 2.47 -11.87 11.77
CA GLY A 212 2.81 -10.55 12.25
C GLY A 212 2.22 -10.30 13.63
N GLY A 213 2.69 -9.26 14.26
CA GLY A 213 2.12 -8.82 15.52
C GLY A 213 2.73 -7.52 16.00
N TYR A 214 2.08 -6.97 16.98
CA TYR A 214 2.50 -5.76 17.65
C TYR A 214 2.26 -5.87 19.16
N LEU A 215 3.10 -5.18 19.90
CA LEU A 215 2.95 -4.96 21.34
C LEU A 215 3.20 -3.49 21.61
N GLN A 216 2.26 -2.81 22.24
CA GLN A 216 2.39 -1.44 22.73
C GLN A 216 2.16 -1.45 24.24
N TRP A 217 2.98 -0.70 24.96
CA TRP A 217 2.99 -0.71 26.40
C TRP A 217 2.99 0.70 26.97
N THR A 218 2.26 0.90 28.07
CA THR A 218 2.26 2.17 28.82
C THR A 218 3.56 2.41 29.60
N ASN A 219 4.58 1.56 29.41
CA ASN A 219 5.90 1.74 30.01
C ASN A 219 6.52 3.08 29.59
N PRO A 220 7.16 3.84 30.49
CA PRO A 220 7.75 5.12 30.15
C PRO A 220 8.92 5.02 29.17
N TYR A 221 9.61 3.89 29.11
CA TYR A 221 10.85 3.74 28.32
C TYR A 221 10.69 2.84 27.09
N PHE A 222 10.07 1.68 27.23
CA PHE A 222 9.79 0.77 26.12
C PHE A 222 8.35 0.95 25.66
N LYS A 223 8.16 1.50 24.46
CA LYS A 223 6.83 1.82 23.93
C LYS A 223 6.19 0.65 23.21
N GLY A 224 6.98 -0.20 22.61
CA GLY A 224 6.44 -1.34 21.91
C GLY A 224 7.39 -1.96 20.90
N ILE A 225 6.87 -2.96 20.22
CA ILE A 225 7.54 -3.65 19.13
C ILE A 225 6.51 -4.07 18.08
N ASP A 226 6.83 -3.82 16.83
CA ASP A 226 6.16 -4.43 15.68
C ASP A 226 7.09 -5.50 15.10
N PHE A 227 6.52 -6.66 14.73
CA PHE A 227 7.27 -7.70 14.06
C PHE A 227 6.46 -8.34 12.94
N ALA A 228 7.15 -8.83 11.92
CA ALA A 228 6.56 -9.57 10.82
C ALA A 228 7.54 -10.61 10.29
N ILE A 229 7.00 -11.78 10.00
CA ILE A 229 7.66 -12.84 9.24
C ILE A 229 6.81 -13.04 7.99
N ARG A 230 7.40 -12.87 6.83
CA ARG A 230 6.76 -13.01 5.53
C ARG A 230 7.48 -14.06 4.71
N GLY A 231 6.74 -14.83 3.95
CA GLY A 231 7.29 -15.77 3.01
C GLY A 231 6.50 -15.78 1.71
N LEU A 232 7.17 -16.14 0.65
CA LEU A 232 6.58 -16.35 -0.66
C LEU A 232 7.18 -17.63 -1.27
N SER A 233 6.36 -18.38 -1.97
CA SER A 233 6.79 -19.40 -2.92
C SER A 233 5.97 -19.30 -4.20
N ASP A 234 6.56 -19.69 -5.33
CA ASP A 234 5.89 -19.65 -6.63
C ASP A 234 5.93 -20.98 -7.36
N HIS A 235 5.21 -21.04 -8.50
CA HIS A 235 5.16 -22.22 -9.37
C HIS A 235 6.54 -22.63 -9.90
N PHE A 236 7.48 -21.69 -10.04
CA PHE A 236 8.84 -21.92 -10.53
C PHE A 236 9.82 -22.28 -9.41
N GLN A 237 9.33 -22.64 -8.22
CA GLN A 237 10.12 -23.00 -7.04
C GLN A 237 10.97 -21.86 -6.47
N SER A 238 10.65 -20.61 -6.81
CA SER A 238 11.21 -19.46 -6.11
C SER A 238 10.73 -19.47 -4.66
N LYS A 239 11.61 -19.05 -3.75
CA LYS A 239 11.30 -18.97 -2.31
C LYS A 239 11.84 -17.65 -1.75
N GLU A 240 11.08 -17.07 -0.85
CA GLU A 240 11.45 -15.86 -0.15
C GLU A 240 11.08 -15.96 1.33
N THR A 241 11.93 -15.41 2.18
CA THR A 241 11.66 -15.18 3.59
C THR A 241 12.12 -13.78 3.97
N ASN A 242 11.26 -13.02 4.61
CA ASN A 242 11.60 -11.72 5.18
C ASN A 242 11.17 -11.68 6.65
N VAL A 243 12.10 -11.35 7.53
CA VAL A 243 11.87 -11.21 8.98
C VAL A 243 12.18 -9.79 9.38
N LYS A 244 11.20 -9.10 9.94
CA LYS A 244 11.32 -7.70 10.35
C LYS A 244 10.90 -7.52 11.80
N ALA A 245 11.67 -6.74 12.55
CA ALA A 245 11.32 -6.33 13.91
C ALA A 245 11.67 -4.85 14.10
N GLN A 246 10.78 -4.12 14.77
CA GLN A 246 10.90 -2.68 14.99
C GLN A 246 10.53 -2.30 16.44
N PRO A 247 11.43 -2.53 17.42
CA PRO A 247 11.23 -2.03 18.77
C PRO A 247 11.38 -0.52 18.84
N SER A 248 10.56 0.11 19.67
CA SER A 248 10.52 1.56 19.88
C SER A 248 10.69 1.91 21.36
N PHE A 249 11.51 2.92 21.62
CA PHE A 249 11.86 3.41 22.94
C PHE A 249 11.61 4.91 23.03
N GLU A 250 11.26 5.38 24.23
CA GLU A 250 11.07 6.79 24.53
C GLU A 250 11.64 7.09 25.91
N VAL A 251 12.39 8.15 26.05
CA VAL A 251 12.86 8.67 27.33
C VAL A 251 12.27 10.07 27.50
N PRO A 252 11.24 10.25 28.35
CA PRO A 252 10.72 11.56 28.67
C PRO A 252 11.76 12.34 29.49
N LEU A 253 12.07 13.57 29.06
CA LEU A 253 12.96 14.48 29.77
C LEU A 253 12.16 15.52 30.57
N THR A 254 11.13 16.06 29.93
CA THR A 254 10.13 16.97 30.51
C THR A 254 8.79 16.68 29.84
N ASP A 255 7.74 17.41 30.23
CA ASP A 255 6.42 17.31 29.56
C ASP A 255 6.47 17.76 28.09
N GLU A 256 7.45 18.56 27.71
CA GLU A 256 7.62 19.13 26.37
C GLU A 256 8.75 18.48 25.57
N GLN A 257 9.59 17.69 26.21
CA GLN A 257 10.83 17.17 25.62
C GLN A 257 10.97 15.67 25.85
N LYS A 258 11.33 14.94 24.79
CA LYS A 258 11.62 13.52 24.87
C LYS A 258 12.67 13.08 23.85
N ILE A 259 13.37 12.02 24.18
CA ILE A 259 14.24 11.29 23.27
C ILE A 259 13.53 10.03 22.83
N ASN A 260 13.44 9.83 21.55
CA ASN A 260 12.91 8.59 20.96
C ASN A 260 14.06 7.82 20.30
N ALA A 261 13.98 6.50 20.31
CA ALA A 261 14.87 5.63 19.55
C ALA A 261 14.07 4.49 18.95
N ASN A 262 14.03 4.42 17.63
CA ASN A 262 13.46 3.29 16.92
C ASN A 262 14.60 2.44 16.36
N VAL A 263 14.49 1.13 16.57
CA VAL A 263 15.45 0.16 16.02
C VAL A 263 14.77 -0.60 14.89
N LEU A 264 15.48 -0.89 13.83
CA LEU A 264 15.06 -1.74 12.72
C LEU A 264 16.00 -2.92 12.62
N VAL A 265 15.44 -4.11 12.59
CA VAL A 265 16.10 -5.33 12.15
C VAL A 265 15.28 -5.90 11.01
N ASP A 266 15.86 -6.04 9.83
CA ASP A 266 15.19 -6.54 8.63
C ASP A 266 16.11 -7.53 7.91
N TYR A 267 15.75 -8.80 8.00
CA TYR A 267 16.45 -9.90 7.33
C TYR A 267 15.64 -10.36 6.13
N TYR A 268 16.27 -10.44 5.00
CA TYR A 268 15.72 -10.92 3.74
C TYR A 268 16.58 -12.03 3.16
N GLU A 269 15.95 -13.10 2.73
CA GLU A 269 16.57 -14.16 1.95
C GLU A 269 15.60 -14.60 0.84
N GLY A 270 16.10 -14.65 -0.40
CA GLY A 270 15.39 -15.11 -1.57
C GLY A 270 16.26 -16.05 -2.40
N SER A 271 15.69 -17.14 -2.87
CA SER A 271 16.36 -18.09 -3.76
C SER A 271 15.49 -18.39 -4.97
N PHE A 272 16.11 -18.47 -6.13
CA PHE A 272 15.47 -18.73 -7.40
C PHE A 272 16.28 -19.76 -8.17
N THR A 273 15.63 -20.88 -8.51
CA THR A 273 16.27 -21.98 -9.24
C THR A 273 15.79 -21.97 -10.69
N ARG A 274 16.71 -21.92 -11.63
CA ARG A 274 16.40 -21.99 -13.06
C ARG A 274 16.49 -23.43 -13.56
N LYS A 275 15.46 -23.91 -14.26
CA LYS A 275 15.39 -25.30 -14.74
C LYS A 275 16.24 -25.59 -15.99
N ASP A 276 16.69 -24.54 -16.69
CA ASP A 276 17.38 -24.67 -17.99
C ASP A 276 18.89 -24.93 -17.91
N ASN A 277 19.47 -25.00 -16.71
CA ASN A 277 20.90 -25.22 -16.43
C ASN A 277 21.88 -24.26 -17.15
N LEU A 278 21.36 -23.19 -17.79
CA LEU A 278 22.16 -22.23 -18.56
C LEU A 278 22.71 -21.10 -17.68
N ILE A 279 22.08 -20.83 -16.55
CA ILE A 279 22.46 -19.78 -15.61
C ILE A 279 22.41 -20.36 -14.18
N ASN A 280 23.36 -19.96 -13.36
CA ASN A 280 23.38 -20.35 -11.95
C ASN A 280 22.16 -19.85 -11.19
N ASP A 281 21.75 -20.62 -10.19
CA ASP A 281 20.74 -20.20 -9.22
C ASP A 281 21.08 -18.81 -8.65
N ILE A 282 20.05 -18.00 -8.50
CA ILE A 282 20.17 -16.69 -7.85
C ILE A 282 19.81 -16.85 -6.38
N SER A 283 20.71 -16.43 -5.50
CA SER A 283 20.46 -16.30 -4.07
C SER A 283 20.74 -14.87 -3.65
N ASN A 284 19.76 -14.25 -3.04
CA ASN A 284 19.85 -12.91 -2.48
C ASN A 284 19.65 -12.98 -0.98
N ARG A 285 20.58 -12.42 -0.21
CA ARG A 285 20.46 -12.28 1.24
C ARG A 285 20.82 -10.85 1.62
N TRP A 286 19.98 -10.22 2.41
CA TRP A 286 20.19 -8.90 2.97
C TRP A 286 19.90 -8.89 4.47
N MET A 287 20.75 -8.21 5.21
CA MET A 287 20.54 -7.87 6.60
C MET A 287 20.65 -6.36 6.76
N LEU A 288 19.54 -5.73 7.11
CA LEU A 288 19.49 -4.31 7.42
C LEU A 288 19.32 -4.14 8.92
N PHE A 289 20.18 -3.37 9.51
CA PHE A 289 20.08 -2.94 10.90
C PHE A 289 20.05 -1.42 10.96
N GLY A 290 19.07 -0.84 11.64
CA GLY A 290 18.89 0.59 11.75
C GLY A 290 18.66 1.04 13.19
N VAL A 291 19.22 2.20 13.56
CA VAL A 291 18.89 2.89 14.80
C VAL A 291 18.56 4.34 14.46
N ASN A 292 17.39 4.78 14.86
CA ASN A 292 16.87 6.11 14.56
C ASN A 292 16.65 6.90 15.87
N PRO A 293 17.73 7.42 16.50
CA PRO A 293 17.58 8.31 17.63
C PRO A 293 17.04 9.66 17.19
N SER A 294 16.10 10.20 17.96
CA SER A 294 15.58 11.55 17.72
C SER A 294 15.21 12.26 19.02
N TYR A 295 15.41 13.56 19.04
CA TYR A 295 14.95 14.46 20.08
C TYR A 295 13.68 15.16 19.61
N GLN A 296 12.64 15.08 20.38
CA GLN A 296 11.35 15.73 20.12
C GLN A 296 11.12 16.85 21.12
N LEU A 297 10.71 18.00 20.59
CA LEU A 297 10.43 19.22 21.34
C LEU A 297 9.05 19.75 20.93
N VAL A 298 8.20 20.00 21.90
CA VAL A 298 6.87 20.62 21.72
C VAL A 298 6.87 21.97 22.42
N ILE A 299 6.66 23.05 21.68
CA ILE A 299 6.57 24.41 22.23
C ILE A 299 5.30 25.05 21.65
N ASP A 300 4.31 25.30 22.52
CA ASP A 300 3.01 25.87 22.10
C ASP A 300 2.41 25.09 20.90
N ASN A 301 2.37 25.74 19.75
CA ASN A 301 1.83 25.19 18.50
C ASN A 301 2.88 24.51 17.60
N LEU A 302 4.15 24.49 18.02
CA LEU A 302 5.26 23.95 17.25
C LEU A 302 5.72 22.62 17.86
N ASN A 303 5.78 21.58 17.03
CA ASN A 303 6.39 20.30 17.38
C ASN A 303 7.56 20.04 16.40
N VAL A 304 8.73 19.77 16.95
CA VAL A 304 9.96 19.54 16.18
C VAL A 304 10.57 18.22 16.59
N LYS A 305 10.87 17.39 15.61
CA LYS A 305 11.66 16.17 15.73
C LYS A 305 13.02 16.39 15.06
N LEU A 306 14.09 16.25 15.81
CA LEU A 306 15.46 16.31 15.32
C LEU A 306 16.10 14.93 15.49
N GLY A 307 16.35 14.24 14.41
CA GLY A 307 16.85 12.87 14.44
C GLY A 307 17.83 12.56 13.30
N VAL A 308 18.40 11.39 13.41
CA VAL A 308 19.25 10.79 12.40
C VAL A 308 18.92 9.31 12.27
N SER A 309 18.90 8.80 11.05
CA SER A 309 18.76 7.37 10.78
C SER A 309 20.14 6.80 10.47
N LEU A 310 20.64 5.96 11.36
CA LEU A 310 21.92 5.25 11.22
C LEU A 310 21.62 3.82 10.76
N MET A 311 22.13 3.44 9.59
CA MET A 311 21.82 2.17 8.96
C MET A 311 23.10 1.39 8.67
N TYR A 312 23.05 0.08 8.93
CA TYR A 312 24.03 -0.90 8.51
C TYR A 312 23.36 -1.90 7.55
N ALA A 313 24.03 -2.18 6.43
CA ALA A 313 23.55 -3.15 5.44
C ALA A 313 24.64 -4.17 5.15
N ASP A 314 24.27 -5.45 5.19
CA ASP A 314 25.13 -6.57 4.80
C ASP A 314 24.39 -7.49 3.82
N ALA A 315 25.13 -8.15 2.93
CA ALA A 315 24.58 -9.08 1.94
C ALA A 315 25.53 -10.26 1.71
N ASN A 316 25.02 -11.29 1.04
CA ASN A 316 25.88 -12.39 0.56
C ASN A 316 26.80 -11.97 -0.61
N LYS A 317 26.58 -10.78 -1.18
CA LYS A 317 27.47 -10.15 -2.16
C LYS A 317 28.17 -8.94 -1.53
N SER A 318 29.27 -8.48 -2.13
CA SER A 318 29.98 -7.29 -1.65
C SER A 318 29.06 -6.06 -1.67
N VAL A 319 29.01 -5.35 -0.56
CA VAL A 319 28.23 -4.10 -0.40
C VAL A 319 29.22 -2.97 -0.17
N ASP A 320 29.21 -2.01 -1.09
CA ASP A 320 29.97 -0.78 -0.94
C ASP A 320 29.34 0.08 0.17
N ASN A 321 30.18 0.53 1.10
CA ASN A 321 29.77 1.37 2.21
C ASN A 321 28.58 0.81 3.01
N LYS A 322 28.85 -0.18 3.85
CA LYS A 322 27.88 -0.86 4.70
C LYS A 322 27.17 0.07 5.70
N PHE A 323 27.84 1.14 6.14
CA PHE A 323 27.28 2.12 7.07
C PHE A 323 26.80 3.36 6.34
N LYS A 324 25.59 3.80 6.67
CA LYS A 324 24.95 4.98 6.10
C LYS A 324 24.26 5.79 7.19
N ALA A 325 24.29 7.10 7.05
CA ALA A 325 23.58 8.03 7.93
C ALA A 325 22.70 8.95 7.12
N TYR A 326 21.49 9.17 7.60
CA TYR A 326 20.47 9.97 6.93
C TYR A 326 19.83 10.96 7.89
N PRO A 327 19.37 12.11 7.41
CA PRO A 327 18.54 13.00 8.21
C PRO A 327 17.21 12.33 8.56
N ASP A 328 16.68 12.65 9.74
CA ASP A 328 15.33 12.31 10.17
C ASP A 328 14.77 13.49 10.96
N VAL A 329 14.49 14.57 10.25
CA VAL A 329 14.07 15.87 10.81
C VAL A 329 12.66 16.18 10.32
N GLU A 330 11.77 16.53 11.23
CA GLU A 330 10.41 16.91 10.93
C GLU A 330 9.94 18.04 11.86
N ALA A 331 9.19 18.97 11.32
CA ALA A 331 8.54 20.03 12.08
C ALA A 331 7.07 20.12 11.68
N SER A 332 6.20 20.31 12.66
CA SER A 332 4.79 20.61 12.44
C SER A 332 4.38 21.85 13.25
N TYR A 333 3.56 22.70 12.66
CA TYR A 333 3.08 23.93 13.25
C TYR A 333 1.57 24.04 13.08
N ASN A 334 0.85 24.18 14.18
CA ASN A 334 -0.59 24.42 14.16
C ASN A 334 -0.84 25.87 13.76
N LEU A 335 -1.14 26.11 12.46
CA LEU A 335 -1.48 27.45 11.93
C LEU A 335 -2.78 27.95 12.55
N THR A 336 -3.77 27.07 12.64
CA THR A 336 -5.07 27.28 13.27
C THR A 336 -5.52 25.96 13.90
N ASP A 337 -6.64 25.96 14.63
CA ASP A 337 -7.27 24.72 15.12
C ASP A 337 -7.68 23.75 14.00
N SER A 338 -7.74 24.23 12.76
CA SER A 338 -8.19 23.47 11.59
C SER A 338 -7.11 23.26 10.53
N ALA A 339 -5.87 23.72 10.74
CA ALA A 339 -4.79 23.60 9.75
C ALA A 339 -3.43 23.41 10.40
N ILE A 340 -2.70 22.39 9.98
CA ILE A 340 -1.36 22.03 10.44
C ILE A 340 -0.41 22.08 9.25
N LEU A 341 0.58 22.95 9.32
CA LEU A 341 1.72 22.96 8.41
C LEU A 341 2.74 21.92 8.88
N HIS A 342 3.29 21.14 7.97
CA HIS A 342 4.36 20.19 8.26
C HIS A 342 5.44 20.27 7.18
N ALA A 343 6.68 20.08 7.60
CA ALA A 343 7.84 20.03 6.71
C ALA A 343 8.88 19.10 7.30
N GLY A 344 9.68 18.48 6.46
CA GLY A 344 10.71 17.60 6.95
C GLY A 344 11.67 17.12 5.86
N VAL A 345 12.70 16.49 6.32
CA VAL A 345 13.71 15.81 5.51
C VAL A 345 14.06 14.50 6.19
N ARG A 346 13.95 13.39 5.46
CA ARG A 346 14.27 12.06 5.96
C ARG A 346 14.95 11.21 4.89
N GLY A 347 15.57 10.12 5.32
CA GLY A 347 16.16 9.12 4.44
C GLY A 347 16.28 7.76 5.12
N GLY A 348 16.75 6.74 4.39
CA GLY A 348 16.90 5.40 4.94
C GLY A 348 17.09 4.31 3.89
N LEU A 349 17.25 3.06 4.32
CA LEU A 349 17.24 1.89 3.47
C LEU A 349 15.89 1.17 3.58
N GLN A 350 15.41 0.68 2.45
CA GLN A 350 14.14 -0.05 2.36
C GLN A 350 14.34 -1.39 1.70
N GLN A 351 13.99 -2.46 2.41
CA GLN A 351 14.02 -3.79 1.85
C GLN A 351 12.93 -3.95 0.80
N ASN A 352 13.34 -4.26 -0.44
CA ASN A 352 12.45 -4.78 -1.46
C ASN A 352 12.29 -6.29 -1.27
N THR A 353 11.10 -6.80 -1.56
CA THR A 353 10.78 -8.22 -1.49
C THR A 353 10.09 -8.65 -2.78
N VAL A 354 10.25 -9.89 -3.18
CA VAL A 354 9.54 -10.45 -4.35
C VAL A 354 8.02 -10.37 -4.12
N GLU A 355 7.56 -10.59 -2.89
CA GLU A 355 6.15 -10.42 -2.53
C GLU A 355 5.62 -9.03 -2.92
N LYS A 356 6.31 -7.96 -2.53
CA LYS A 356 5.90 -6.58 -2.86
C LYS A 356 5.96 -6.31 -4.36
N LEU A 357 7.02 -6.76 -5.00
CA LEU A 357 7.25 -6.53 -6.43
C LEU A 357 6.24 -7.29 -7.29
N THR A 358 5.91 -8.53 -6.95
CA THR A 358 4.89 -9.33 -7.67
C THR A 358 3.45 -8.91 -7.35
N LYS A 359 3.21 -8.23 -6.22
CA LYS A 359 1.93 -7.54 -5.97
C LYS A 359 1.79 -6.28 -6.82
N ALA A 360 2.90 -5.58 -7.10
CA ALA A 360 2.91 -4.43 -8.01
C ALA A 360 2.82 -4.85 -9.48
N ASN A 361 3.57 -5.89 -9.87
CA ASN A 361 3.54 -6.47 -11.21
C ASN A 361 3.54 -8.01 -11.14
N PRO A 362 2.38 -8.67 -11.29
CA PRO A 362 2.28 -10.13 -11.19
C PRO A 362 2.99 -10.87 -12.34
N TYR A 363 3.42 -10.15 -13.36
CA TYR A 363 4.12 -10.67 -14.54
C TYR A 363 5.65 -10.55 -14.42
N LEU A 364 6.16 -10.29 -13.22
CA LEU A 364 7.60 -10.25 -12.96
C LEU A 364 8.21 -11.63 -13.19
N ALA A 365 9.20 -11.72 -14.09
CA ALA A 365 9.93 -12.95 -14.34
C ALA A 365 10.57 -13.47 -13.06
N PRO A 366 10.63 -14.78 -12.83
CA PRO A 366 11.42 -15.35 -11.75
C PRO A 366 12.90 -14.99 -11.93
N MET A 367 13.72 -15.18 -10.91
CA MET A 367 15.18 -14.96 -10.98
C MET A 367 15.62 -13.49 -11.05
N GLN A 368 14.94 -12.63 -10.30
CA GLN A 368 15.37 -11.25 -10.16
C GLN A 368 16.41 -11.10 -9.06
N GLU A 369 17.41 -10.26 -9.29
CA GLU A 369 18.27 -9.78 -8.22
C GLU A 369 17.49 -8.78 -7.36
N ILE A 370 17.38 -9.05 -6.06
CA ILE A 370 16.68 -8.15 -5.14
C ILE A 370 17.68 -7.33 -4.35
N LYS A 371 17.55 -6.01 -4.44
CA LYS A 371 18.36 -5.04 -3.70
C LYS A 371 17.47 -4.13 -2.86
N PRO A 372 17.90 -3.73 -1.67
CA PRO A 372 17.21 -2.70 -0.93
C PRO A 372 17.32 -1.37 -1.67
N THR A 373 16.24 -0.66 -1.66
CA THR A 373 16.20 0.68 -2.20
C THR A 373 16.77 1.68 -1.19
N ASN A 374 17.67 2.55 -1.60
CA ASN A 374 18.36 3.50 -0.75
C ASN A 374 17.74 4.91 -0.85
N VAL A 375 17.06 5.42 0.19
CA VAL A 375 16.43 6.75 0.29
C VAL A 375 17.45 7.81 0.69
N GLN A 376 17.99 8.67 -0.24
CA GLN A 376 18.95 9.73 0.10
C GLN A 376 18.31 10.90 0.70
N VAL A 377 17.24 11.35 0.15
CA VAL A 377 16.52 12.52 0.58
C VAL A 377 15.05 12.35 0.23
N ASP A 378 14.18 12.47 1.19
CA ASP A 378 12.77 12.74 1.04
C ASP A 378 12.48 14.05 1.77
N GLY A 379 12.66 15.17 1.06
CA GLY A 379 12.33 16.49 1.56
C GLY A 379 10.89 16.83 1.20
N PHE A 380 10.10 17.29 2.16
CA PHE A 380 8.69 17.58 1.96
C PHE A 380 8.21 18.81 2.74
N VAL A 381 7.16 19.42 2.20
CA VAL A 381 6.36 20.45 2.87
C VAL A 381 4.90 20.21 2.52
N GLY A 382 4.02 20.41 3.48
CA GLY A 382 2.60 20.20 3.27
C GLY A 382 1.73 20.85 4.32
N VAL A 383 0.43 20.84 4.05
CA VAL A 383 -0.60 21.28 4.97
C VAL A 383 -1.71 20.24 5.02
N ASN A 384 -2.09 19.87 6.23
CA ASN A 384 -3.25 19.04 6.50
C ASN A 384 -4.25 19.86 7.29
N GLY A 385 -5.54 19.66 7.02
CA GLY A 385 -6.54 20.43 7.75
C GLY A 385 -7.95 19.90 7.63
N LYS A 386 -8.86 20.66 8.25
CA LYS A 386 -10.29 20.39 8.22
C LYS A 386 -11.04 21.59 7.68
N VAL A 387 -12.12 21.35 6.94
CA VAL A 387 -13.06 22.38 6.51
C VAL A 387 -14.41 22.04 7.15
N GLY A 388 -14.80 22.83 8.12
CA GLY A 388 -15.93 22.51 8.99
C GLY A 388 -15.66 21.26 9.85
N SER A 389 -16.72 20.50 10.17
CA SER A 389 -16.64 19.27 10.94
C SER A 389 -16.44 18.03 10.06
N ASP A 390 -16.75 18.11 8.77
CA ASP A 390 -17.06 16.96 7.94
C ASP A 390 -16.01 16.68 6.87
N LEU A 391 -15.19 17.67 6.51
CA LEU A 391 -14.19 17.54 5.46
C LEU A 391 -12.77 17.62 6.01
N GLN A 392 -11.89 16.80 5.45
CA GLN A 392 -10.45 16.83 5.70
C GLN A 392 -9.72 17.02 4.37
N TYR A 393 -8.65 17.78 4.39
CA TYR A 393 -7.81 17.98 3.22
C TYR A 393 -6.34 17.81 3.56
N ARG A 394 -5.55 17.47 2.54
CA ARG A 394 -4.09 17.47 2.59
C ARG A 394 -3.52 17.96 1.26
N VAL A 395 -2.47 18.76 1.35
CA VAL A 395 -1.67 19.16 0.20
C VAL A 395 -0.21 19.00 0.57
N LYS A 396 0.58 18.36 -0.29
CA LYS A 396 1.99 18.08 -0.03
C LYS A 396 2.80 18.21 -1.30
N GLY A 397 3.93 18.91 -1.22
CA GLY A 397 5.01 18.86 -2.20
C GLY A 397 6.20 18.12 -1.63
N SER A 398 6.84 17.24 -2.41
CA SER A 398 8.05 16.58 -1.98
C SER A 398 9.06 16.42 -3.11
N TYR A 399 10.33 16.43 -2.74
CA TYR A 399 11.44 16.11 -3.62
C TYR A 399 12.19 14.91 -3.05
N ARG A 400 12.41 13.93 -3.90
CA ARG A 400 13.00 12.66 -3.53
C ARG A 400 14.14 12.28 -4.45
N GLN A 401 15.15 11.66 -3.86
CA GLN A 401 16.22 11.01 -4.62
C GLN A 401 16.33 9.55 -4.22
N TYR A 402 16.42 8.68 -5.19
CA TYR A 402 16.52 7.24 -5.05
C TYR A 402 17.83 6.72 -5.64
N LYS A 403 18.44 5.71 -4.98
CA LYS A 403 19.47 4.86 -5.57
C LYS A 403 19.03 3.40 -5.46
N GLU A 404 19.31 2.61 -6.46
CA GLU A 404 18.83 1.25 -6.55
C GLU A 404 17.28 1.16 -6.47
N MET A 405 16.59 2.07 -7.16
CA MET A 405 15.14 2.00 -7.28
C MET A 405 14.79 0.94 -8.33
N PRO A 406 13.97 -0.08 -7.99
CA PRO A 406 13.54 -1.06 -8.97
C PRO A 406 12.53 -0.44 -9.95
N LEU A 407 12.83 -0.51 -11.23
CA LEU A 407 11.95 -0.14 -12.32
C LEU A 407 11.60 -1.42 -13.08
N PHE A 408 10.34 -1.60 -13.44
CA PHE A 408 9.92 -2.72 -14.27
C PHE A 408 10.16 -2.38 -15.74
N THR A 409 10.74 -3.33 -16.47
CA THR A 409 10.92 -3.24 -17.92
C THR A 409 10.55 -4.57 -18.55
N THR A 410 10.04 -4.54 -19.77
CA THR A 410 9.75 -5.76 -20.53
C THR A 410 10.98 -6.66 -20.58
N ASN A 411 10.80 -7.96 -20.35
CA ASN A 411 11.87 -8.96 -20.43
C ASN A 411 12.22 -9.24 -21.89
N SER A 412 13.52 -9.23 -22.20
CA SER A 412 14.05 -9.51 -23.54
C SER A 412 14.15 -11.01 -23.85
N GLU A 413 13.84 -11.89 -22.91
CA GLU A 413 13.93 -13.33 -23.13
C GLU A 413 12.90 -13.82 -24.14
N ARG A 414 13.33 -14.70 -25.04
CA ARG A 414 12.53 -15.29 -26.10
C ARG A 414 12.82 -16.78 -26.26
N PRO A 415 11.89 -17.55 -26.82
CA PRO A 415 12.13 -18.95 -27.16
C PRO A 415 13.37 -19.09 -28.07
N GLN A 416 14.19 -20.09 -27.77
CA GLN A 416 15.37 -20.42 -28.59
C GLN A 416 15.10 -21.70 -29.36
N LEU A 417 15.56 -21.75 -30.61
CA LEU A 417 15.40 -22.93 -31.49
C LEU A 417 16.11 -24.15 -30.87
N GLY A 418 15.40 -25.24 -30.73
CA GLY A 418 15.95 -26.51 -30.18
C GLY A 418 16.04 -26.56 -28.66
N VAL A 419 15.61 -25.51 -27.94
CA VAL A 419 15.52 -25.48 -26.48
C VAL A 419 14.06 -25.38 -26.07
N GLU A 420 13.67 -26.13 -25.04
CA GLU A 420 12.34 -25.99 -24.48
C GLU A 420 12.15 -24.60 -23.90
N ALA A 421 11.18 -23.83 -24.42
CA ALA A 421 10.90 -22.49 -23.94
C ALA A 421 10.18 -22.52 -22.60
N LEU A 422 10.54 -21.64 -21.70
CA LEU A 422 9.87 -21.45 -20.44
C LEU A 422 8.68 -20.47 -20.61
N PRO A 423 7.61 -20.59 -19.81
CA PRO A 423 6.39 -19.79 -19.96
C PRO A 423 6.60 -18.27 -19.93
N TYR A 424 7.68 -17.79 -19.37
CA TYR A 424 8.03 -16.35 -19.27
C TYR A 424 8.99 -15.86 -20.38
N GLN A 425 9.27 -16.67 -21.41
CA GLN A 425 10.22 -16.37 -22.48
C GLN A 425 9.54 -15.98 -23.81
N TYR A 426 8.36 -15.38 -23.76
CA TYR A 426 7.61 -14.95 -24.94
C TYR A 426 7.45 -13.43 -25.00
N TYR A 427 8.39 -12.66 -24.43
CA TYR A 427 8.30 -11.20 -24.19
C TYR A 427 7.09 -10.83 -23.28
N ASN A 428 6.56 -11.79 -22.57
CA ASN A 428 5.38 -11.72 -21.71
C ASN A 428 5.71 -11.64 -20.23
N SER A 429 6.89 -11.23 -19.88
CA SER A 429 7.30 -11.05 -18.49
C SER A 429 8.11 -9.77 -18.33
N PHE A 430 8.41 -9.40 -17.10
CA PHE A 430 9.12 -8.18 -16.76
C PHE A 430 10.37 -8.48 -15.94
N ASN A 431 11.40 -7.68 -16.15
CA ASN A 431 12.62 -7.68 -15.36
C ASN A 431 12.69 -6.44 -14.46
N LEU A 432 13.54 -6.49 -13.44
CA LEU A 432 13.90 -5.34 -12.62
C LEU A 432 15.15 -4.67 -13.16
N LEU A 433 15.03 -3.40 -13.46
CA LEU A 433 16.14 -2.50 -13.73
C LEU A 433 16.32 -1.57 -12.54
N TYR A 434 17.48 -1.61 -11.90
CA TYR A 434 17.79 -0.71 -10.79
C TYR A 434 18.43 0.57 -11.29
N ASP A 435 17.89 1.73 -10.90
CA ASP A 435 18.41 3.02 -11.32
C ASP A 435 18.45 4.04 -10.17
N GLU A 436 19.17 5.13 -10.40
CA GLU A 436 19.10 6.34 -9.60
C GLU A 436 17.95 7.21 -10.16
N VAL A 437 16.94 7.47 -9.35
CA VAL A 437 15.75 8.23 -9.78
C VAL A 437 15.57 9.46 -8.89
N SER A 438 15.38 10.61 -9.49
CA SER A 438 14.84 11.79 -8.80
C SER A 438 13.35 11.92 -9.09
N ASP A 439 12.58 12.32 -8.11
CA ASP A 439 11.14 12.49 -8.18
C ASP A 439 10.72 13.79 -7.50
N PHE A 440 9.97 14.61 -8.23
CA PHE A 440 9.22 15.70 -7.65
C PHE A 440 7.74 15.29 -7.62
N GLU A 441 7.17 15.21 -6.41
CA GLU A 441 5.77 14.85 -6.20
C GLU A 441 4.97 16.05 -5.73
N PHE A 442 3.79 16.23 -6.30
CA PHE A 442 2.72 17.05 -5.76
C PHE A 442 1.50 16.18 -5.49
N LEU A 443 1.00 16.21 -4.26
CA LEU A 443 -0.15 15.43 -3.82
C LEU A 443 -1.19 16.36 -3.22
N ALA A 444 -2.44 16.21 -3.65
CA ALA A 444 -3.59 16.88 -3.07
C ALA A 444 -4.70 15.86 -2.81
N GLY A 445 -5.34 15.96 -1.66
CA GLY A 445 -6.44 15.09 -1.30
C GLY A 445 -7.50 15.85 -0.48
N ILE A 446 -8.75 15.45 -0.67
CA ILE A 446 -9.88 15.92 0.12
C ILE A 446 -10.90 14.79 0.27
N GLY A 447 -11.44 14.63 1.46
CA GLY A 447 -12.43 13.60 1.73
C GLY A 447 -13.24 13.90 2.98
N GLY A 448 -14.33 13.18 3.15
CA GLY A 448 -15.19 13.31 4.32
C GLY A 448 -16.56 12.72 4.12
N ASN A 449 -17.41 12.95 5.12
CA ASN A 449 -18.80 12.49 5.13
C ASN A 449 -19.74 13.69 5.20
N LEU A 450 -20.45 13.96 4.12
CA LEU A 450 -21.37 15.08 4.02
C LEU A 450 -22.77 14.64 4.48
N LYS A 451 -23.19 15.11 5.65
CA LYS A 451 -24.54 14.93 6.22
C LYS A 451 -25.01 13.48 6.31
N ASP A 452 -24.09 12.52 6.47
CA ASP A 452 -24.37 11.08 6.44
C ASP A 452 -25.07 10.59 5.15
N ILE A 453 -24.97 11.35 4.07
CA ILE A 453 -25.56 11.03 2.76
C ILE A 453 -24.47 10.64 1.76
N VAL A 454 -23.36 11.38 1.74
CA VAL A 454 -22.27 11.17 0.80
C VAL A 454 -20.96 11.05 1.57
N THR A 455 -20.29 9.93 1.43
CA THR A 455 -18.89 9.76 1.84
C THR A 455 -18.04 9.76 0.58
N PHE A 456 -16.98 10.55 0.56
CA PHE A 456 -16.06 10.56 -0.58
C PHE A 456 -14.62 10.74 -0.16
N ASN A 457 -13.71 10.28 -1.02
CA ASN A 457 -12.27 10.50 -0.90
C ASN A 457 -11.69 10.73 -2.29
N PHE A 458 -11.21 11.94 -2.51
CA PHE A 458 -10.49 12.33 -3.72
C PHE A 458 -9.01 12.45 -3.42
N THR A 459 -8.16 11.89 -4.29
CA THR A 459 -6.70 12.07 -4.25
C THR A 459 -6.18 12.28 -5.65
N GLY A 460 -5.42 13.35 -5.85
CA GLY A 460 -4.66 13.63 -7.06
C GLY A 460 -3.17 13.65 -6.74
N GLN A 461 -2.38 13.00 -7.59
CA GLN A 461 -0.92 12.92 -7.46
C GLN A 461 -0.28 13.20 -8.82
N TYR A 462 0.69 14.09 -8.82
CA TYR A 462 1.56 14.35 -9.96
C TYR A 462 3.00 14.06 -9.58
N ASN A 463 3.71 13.34 -10.44
CA ASN A 463 5.12 13.01 -10.27
C ASN A 463 5.93 13.42 -11.50
N ASN A 464 7.13 13.92 -11.28
CA ASN A 464 8.11 14.16 -12.32
C ASN A 464 9.36 13.33 -12.03
N TYR A 465 9.35 12.10 -12.57
CA TYR A 465 10.44 11.15 -12.41
C TYR A 465 11.53 11.39 -13.46
N LYS A 466 12.79 11.29 -13.04
CA LYS A 466 13.96 11.34 -13.93
C LYS A 466 14.96 10.26 -13.51
N ALA A 467 15.13 9.25 -14.33
CA ALA A 467 16.19 8.26 -14.18
C ALA A 467 17.53 8.87 -14.58
N ARG A 468 18.59 8.49 -13.89
CA ARG A 468 19.90 9.11 -14.09
C ARG A 468 20.78 8.34 -15.03
N THR A 469 20.77 7.01 -14.94
CA THR A 469 21.68 6.13 -15.71
C THR A 469 21.11 5.81 -17.09
N GLN A 470 19.81 5.98 -17.30
CA GLN A 470 19.20 5.77 -18.61
C GLN A 470 19.55 6.91 -19.58
N ARG A 471 19.82 6.53 -20.82
CA ARG A 471 20.29 7.47 -21.87
C ARG A 471 19.31 8.63 -22.11
N ASP A 472 18.01 8.36 -22.06
CA ASP A 472 16.92 9.33 -22.25
C ASP A 472 16.25 9.78 -20.93
N LYS A 473 16.81 9.39 -19.78
CA LYS A 473 16.30 9.69 -18.44
C LYS A 473 14.91 9.14 -18.16
N THR A 474 14.48 8.13 -18.86
CA THR A 474 13.18 7.49 -18.69
C THR A 474 13.12 6.68 -17.40
N ALA A 475 12.13 6.95 -16.57
CA ALA A 475 11.79 6.13 -15.42
C ALA A 475 10.65 5.18 -15.81
N TRP A 476 11.03 3.95 -16.17
CA TRP A 476 10.17 2.97 -16.79
C TRP A 476 8.95 2.60 -15.95
N ASN A 477 7.79 2.53 -16.60
CA ASN A 477 6.49 2.12 -16.03
C ASN A 477 5.98 2.95 -14.84
N LEU A 478 6.52 4.16 -14.64
CA LEU A 478 6.06 5.08 -13.61
C LEU A 478 5.13 6.14 -14.23
N PRO A 479 3.83 6.17 -13.88
CA PRO A 479 2.92 7.18 -14.40
C PRO A 479 3.17 8.53 -13.75
N ASN A 480 3.10 9.59 -14.56
CA ASN A 480 3.28 10.96 -14.10
C ASN A 480 2.05 11.54 -13.38
N VAL A 481 0.86 11.01 -13.62
CA VAL A 481 -0.39 11.44 -12.97
C VAL A 481 -1.15 10.23 -12.46
N ARG A 482 -1.68 10.33 -11.26
CA ARG A 482 -2.67 9.40 -10.70
C ARG A 482 -3.79 10.19 -10.06
N VAL A 483 -5.03 9.83 -10.34
CA VAL A 483 -6.20 10.39 -9.68
C VAL A 483 -7.08 9.25 -9.22
N SER A 484 -7.60 9.35 -8.01
CA SER A 484 -8.61 8.44 -7.49
C SER A 484 -9.73 9.21 -6.83
N LEU A 485 -10.94 8.77 -7.07
CA LEU A 485 -12.16 9.25 -6.39
C LEU A 485 -12.97 8.04 -5.99
N TYR A 486 -13.22 7.91 -4.71
CA TYR A 486 -14.15 6.94 -4.13
C TYR A 486 -15.38 7.70 -3.64
N THR A 487 -16.57 7.20 -3.93
CA THR A 487 -17.81 7.82 -3.47
C THR A 487 -18.82 6.78 -3.05
N ASP A 488 -19.43 6.98 -1.89
CA ASP A 488 -20.55 6.21 -1.39
C ASP A 488 -21.73 7.13 -1.12
N PHE A 489 -22.90 6.77 -1.63
CA PHE A 489 -24.15 7.51 -1.48
C PHE A 489 -25.16 6.65 -0.72
N LYS A 490 -25.66 7.17 0.36
CA LYS A 490 -26.80 6.61 1.09
C LYS A 490 -28.11 7.17 0.50
N ILE A 491 -28.62 6.50 -0.52
CA ILE A 491 -29.84 6.93 -1.23
C ILE A 491 -31.08 6.76 -0.34
N LEU A 492 -31.16 5.62 0.37
CA LEU A 492 -32.17 5.29 1.36
C LEU A 492 -31.50 4.67 2.58
N PRO A 493 -32.20 4.54 3.72
CA PRO A 493 -31.63 3.89 4.90
C PRO A 493 -31.10 2.47 4.65
N ASN A 494 -31.60 1.81 3.61
CA ASN A 494 -31.27 0.43 3.25
C ASN A 494 -30.74 0.30 1.80
N LEU A 495 -30.45 1.41 1.12
CA LEU A 495 -29.92 1.42 -0.25
C LEU A 495 -28.67 2.31 -0.31
N PHE A 496 -27.54 1.69 -0.60
CA PHE A 496 -26.25 2.33 -0.81
C PHE A 496 -25.81 2.12 -2.25
N THR A 497 -25.13 3.09 -2.81
CA THR A 497 -24.49 2.98 -4.13
C THR A 497 -23.20 3.76 -4.13
N GLY A 498 -22.23 3.35 -4.92
CA GLY A 498 -20.97 4.05 -5.03
C GLY A 498 -20.43 4.05 -6.44
N ILE A 499 -19.58 5.03 -6.69
CA ILE A 499 -18.82 5.19 -7.92
C ILE A 499 -17.36 5.40 -7.54
N ASP A 500 -16.49 4.56 -8.10
CA ASP A 500 -15.05 4.68 -7.96
C ASP A 500 -14.44 5.01 -9.32
N LEU A 501 -13.61 6.04 -9.34
CA LEU A 501 -12.97 6.51 -10.56
C LEU A 501 -11.46 6.55 -10.35
N PHE A 502 -10.71 5.96 -11.29
CA PHE A 502 -9.26 5.94 -11.28
C PHE A 502 -8.74 6.42 -12.63
N TYR A 503 -7.84 7.38 -12.60
CA TYR A 503 -7.08 7.80 -13.77
C TYR A 503 -5.60 7.54 -13.55
N THR A 504 -4.99 6.86 -14.50
CA THR A 504 -3.54 6.64 -14.57
C THR A 504 -3.00 7.31 -15.83
N GLY A 505 -2.02 8.18 -15.66
CA GLY A 505 -1.38 8.89 -16.77
C GLY A 505 -0.49 7.99 -17.64
N THR A 506 0.09 8.58 -18.65
CA THR A 506 0.99 7.90 -19.59
C THR A 506 2.22 7.33 -18.89
N ARG A 507 2.71 6.20 -19.38
CA ARG A 507 3.93 5.51 -18.95
C ARG A 507 4.74 5.13 -20.18
N GLU A 508 6.00 4.83 -19.96
CA GLU A 508 6.91 4.37 -21.01
C GLU A 508 7.51 3.02 -20.65
N ASP A 509 7.64 2.14 -21.62
CA ASP A 509 8.29 0.84 -21.50
C ASP A 509 9.14 0.53 -22.73
N LEU A 510 9.76 -0.63 -22.72
CA LEU A 510 10.57 -1.16 -23.83
C LEU A 510 9.75 -2.16 -24.65
N ASP A 511 9.79 -2.03 -25.96
CA ASP A 511 9.24 -2.99 -26.91
C ASP A 511 10.37 -3.73 -27.64
N TYR A 512 10.35 -5.06 -27.56
CA TYR A 512 11.30 -5.93 -28.27
C TYR A 512 10.66 -6.48 -29.53
N GLN A 513 11.08 -5.95 -30.67
CA GLN A 513 10.64 -6.43 -31.99
C GLN A 513 11.30 -7.75 -32.34
N ILE A 514 10.56 -8.63 -33.05
CA ILE A 514 11.11 -9.91 -33.55
C ILE A 514 12.33 -9.64 -34.40
N GLY A 515 13.43 -10.34 -34.11
CA GLY A 515 14.69 -10.21 -34.84
C GLY A 515 15.54 -9.01 -34.48
N SER A 516 15.07 -8.11 -33.61
CA SER A 516 15.87 -7.02 -33.04
C SER A 516 16.42 -7.38 -31.67
N THR A 517 17.66 -7.02 -31.41
CA THR A 517 18.28 -7.09 -30.07
C THR A 517 18.21 -5.74 -29.36
N VAL A 518 17.80 -4.69 -30.06
CA VAL A 518 17.69 -3.33 -29.52
C VAL A 518 16.21 -3.05 -29.32
N PRO A 519 15.77 -2.79 -28.08
CA PRO A 519 14.38 -2.43 -27.83
C PRO A 519 14.08 -1.01 -28.31
N GLU A 520 12.85 -0.80 -28.72
CA GLU A 520 12.27 0.52 -28.98
C GLU A 520 11.50 1.00 -27.76
N LYS A 521 11.45 2.31 -27.56
CA LYS A 521 10.63 2.91 -26.51
C LYS A 521 9.17 2.98 -26.96
N ILE A 522 8.28 2.39 -26.17
CA ILE A 522 6.83 2.43 -26.40
C ILE A 522 6.15 3.25 -25.30
N SER A 523 5.15 4.03 -25.69
CA SER A 523 4.32 4.79 -24.75
C SER A 523 2.99 4.09 -24.54
N LEU A 524 2.71 3.75 -23.28
CA LEU A 524 1.40 3.30 -22.81
C LEU A 524 0.52 4.51 -22.55
N GLY A 525 -0.61 4.60 -23.22
CA GLY A 525 -1.58 5.68 -23.06
C GLY A 525 -2.10 5.78 -21.62
N GLY A 526 -2.50 6.97 -21.21
CA GLY A 526 -3.26 7.15 -19.98
C GLY A 526 -4.67 6.56 -20.13
N TYR A 527 -5.26 6.08 -19.02
CA TYR A 527 -6.58 5.48 -19.02
C TYR A 527 -7.43 5.91 -17.82
N LEU A 528 -8.73 5.77 -18.00
CA LEU A 528 -9.73 5.97 -16.97
C LEU A 528 -10.42 4.63 -16.68
N ASP A 529 -10.42 4.22 -15.42
CA ASP A 529 -11.19 3.08 -14.92
C ASP A 529 -12.34 3.59 -14.07
N LEU A 530 -13.55 3.13 -14.36
CA LEU A 530 -14.79 3.50 -13.69
C LEU A 530 -15.47 2.26 -13.16
N ASN A 531 -15.69 2.23 -11.85
CA ASN A 531 -16.34 1.14 -11.16
C ASN A 531 -17.63 1.64 -10.49
N PHE A 532 -18.58 0.74 -10.30
CA PHE A 532 -19.87 1.02 -9.71
C PHE A 532 -20.28 -0.11 -8.78
N HIS A 533 -20.93 0.23 -7.69
CA HIS A 533 -21.58 -0.76 -6.85
C HIS A 533 -22.94 -0.26 -6.32
N ILE A 534 -23.80 -1.20 -6.02
CA ILE A 534 -25.09 -0.97 -5.37
C ILE A 534 -25.35 -2.09 -4.39
N ASP A 535 -25.79 -1.71 -3.19
CA ASP A 535 -26.07 -2.59 -2.06
C ASP A 535 -27.46 -2.30 -1.52
N TYR A 536 -28.31 -3.32 -1.49
CA TYR A 536 -29.67 -3.22 -0.97
C TYR A 536 -29.90 -4.20 0.18
N THR A 537 -30.15 -3.66 1.37
CA THR A 537 -30.45 -4.42 2.59
C THR A 537 -31.96 -4.58 2.72
N PHE A 538 -32.50 -5.77 2.47
CA PHE A 538 -33.94 -6.01 2.51
C PHE A 538 -34.44 -6.46 3.88
N ASN A 539 -33.58 -6.92 4.78
CA ASN A 539 -33.87 -7.11 6.19
C ASN A 539 -32.60 -7.03 7.03
N LYS A 540 -32.67 -7.24 8.34
CA LYS A 540 -31.53 -7.11 9.27
C LYS A 540 -30.31 -7.95 8.91
N ASN A 541 -30.53 -9.09 8.26
CA ASN A 541 -29.51 -10.09 8.05
C ASN A 541 -29.11 -10.25 6.57
N TRP A 542 -29.97 -9.84 5.64
CA TRP A 542 -29.76 -10.12 4.22
C TRP A 542 -29.62 -8.86 3.40
N GLN A 543 -28.59 -8.83 2.61
CA GLN A 543 -28.27 -7.80 1.64
C GLN A 543 -28.00 -8.46 0.28
N VAL A 544 -28.41 -7.82 -0.78
CA VAL A 544 -28.02 -8.14 -2.15
C VAL A 544 -27.11 -7.05 -2.67
N PHE A 545 -26.18 -7.42 -3.51
CA PHE A 545 -25.27 -6.46 -4.12
C PHE A 545 -25.08 -6.71 -5.62
N LEU A 546 -24.76 -5.64 -6.33
CA LEU A 546 -24.29 -5.64 -7.71
C LEU A 546 -23.02 -4.81 -7.76
N LYS A 547 -21.98 -5.34 -8.39
CA LYS A 547 -20.72 -4.65 -8.65
C LYS A 547 -20.41 -4.72 -10.13
N ALA A 548 -19.86 -3.62 -10.67
CA ALA A 548 -19.43 -3.54 -12.05
C ALA A 548 -18.10 -2.79 -12.14
N ASN A 549 -17.09 -3.44 -12.69
CA ASN A 549 -15.74 -2.91 -12.85
C ASN A 549 -15.47 -2.60 -14.32
N ASN A 550 -14.60 -1.66 -14.58
CA ASN A 550 -14.23 -1.18 -15.91
C ASN A 550 -15.45 -0.83 -16.78
N LEU A 551 -16.36 -0.01 -16.25
CA LEU A 551 -17.58 0.43 -16.98
C LEU A 551 -17.27 1.21 -18.25
N THR A 552 -16.05 1.72 -18.41
CA THR A 552 -15.62 2.35 -19.66
C THR A 552 -15.54 1.35 -20.81
N GLY A 553 -15.44 0.06 -20.52
CA GLY A 553 -15.28 -1.01 -21.48
C GLY A 553 -13.97 -0.97 -22.26
N GLN A 554 -13.07 -0.05 -21.94
CA GLN A 554 -11.77 0.05 -22.59
C GLN A 554 -10.82 -1.03 -22.11
N ARG A 555 -10.23 -1.77 -23.03
CA ARG A 555 -9.12 -2.68 -22.74
C ARG A 555 -7.82 -1.88 -22.72
N HIS A 556 -7.58 -1.17 -21.60
CA HIS A 556 -6.34 -0.42 -21.42
C HIS A 556 -5.20 -1.35 -21.01
N GLU A 557 -3.99 -1.04 -21.43
CA GLU A 557 -2.81 -1.79 -21.03
C GLU A 557 -2.28 -1.29 -19.67
N ASN A 558 -2.35 -2.14 -18.65
CA ASN A 558 -1.68 -1.89 -17.37
C ASN A 558 -0.17 -2.05 -17.50
N TRP A 559 0.26 -2.97 -18.34
CA TRP A 559 1.64 -3.27 -18.71
C TRP A 559 1.67 -3.52 -20.22
N VAL A 560 2.82 -3.35 -20.86
CA VAL A 560 2.98 -3.62 -22.29
C VAL A 560 2.46 -5.00 -22.64
N TYR A 561 1.53 -5.07 -23.60
CA TYR A 561 0.84 -6.28 -24.08
C TYR A 561 -0.09 -6.96 -23.05
N TYR A 562 -0.41 -6.29 -21.98
CA TYR A 562 -1.35 -6.77 -20.98
C TYR A 562 -2.61 -5.90 -20.97
N PRO A 563 -3.53 -6.09 -21.95
CA PRO A 563 -4.81 -5.41 -21.94
C PRO A 563 -5.62 -5.81 -20.69
N SER A 564 -6.38 -4.88 -20.16
CA SER A 564 -7.31 -5.18 -19.06
C SER A 564 -8.48 -6.02 -19.56
N GLN A 565 -9.12 -6.76 -18.64
CA GLN A 565 -10.40 -7.39 -18.95
C GLN A 565 -11.45 -6.34 -19.33
N SER A 566 -12.44 -6.73 -20.11
CA SER A 566 -13.60 -5.90 -20.47
C SER A 566 -14.48 -5.60 -19.26
N ILE A 567 -15.71 -5.12 -19.48
CA ILE A 567 -16.65 -4.87 -18.37
C ILE A 567 -16.89 -6.15 -17.59
N GLN A 568 -16.57 -6.13 -16.30
CA GLN A 568 -16.83 -7.21 -15.37
C GLN A 568 -17.98 -6.82 -14.45
N ALA A 569 -19.13 -7.45 -14.60
CA ALA A 569 -20.28 -7.23 -13.72
C ALA A 569 -20.66 -8.52 -13.01
N PHE A 570 -20.90 -8.44 -11.71
CA PHE A 570 -21.32 -9.58 -10.90
C PHE A 570 -22.27 -9.16 -9.78
N ALA A 571 -23.15 -10.07 -9.40
CA ALA A 571 -24.14 -9.86 -8.35
C ALA A 571 -24.08 -10.99 -7.34
N GLY A 572 -24.51 -10.70 -6.14
CA GLY A 572 -24.47 -11.69 -5.07
C GLY A 572 -25.32 -11.33 -3.88
N ILE A 573 -25.20 -12.17 -2.87
CA ILE A 573 -25.88 -12.03 -1.60
C ILE A 573 -24.88 -12.00 -0.46
N LYS A 574 -25.24 -11.26 0.59
CA LYS A 574 -24.47 -11.13 1.82
C LYS A 574 -25.38 -11.43 3.00
N TYR A 575 -24.95 -12.30 3.88
CA TYR A 575 -25.64 -12.61 5.13
C TYR A 575 -24.87 -12.02 6.30
N ILE A 576 -25.54 -11.17 7.06
CA ILE A 576 -24.97 -10.41 8.19
C ILE A 576 -25.52 -11.01 9.49
N PHE A 577 -24.65 -11.26 10.45
CA PHE A 577 -25.01 -11.87 11.72
C PHE A 577 -24.01 -11.48 12.82
N LYS A 578 -24.38 -11.75 14.07
CA LYS A 578 -23.47 -11.57 15.22
C LYS A 578 -22.97 -12.91 15.70
N LEU A 579 -21.69 -12.99 16.01
CA LEU A 579 -21.08 -14.16 16.64
C LEU A 579 -20.93 -13.89 18.15
N GLY A 580 -21.43 -14.80 18.99
CA GLY A 580 -21.20 -14.76 20.44
C GLY A 580 -22.24 -13.99 21.25
N GLU A 581 -23.48 -13.85 20.76
CA GLU A 581 -24.65 -13.52 21.59
C GLU A 581 -25.32 -14.76 22.12
#